data_50940ad98c28a2a9517a2055f1366210
#
_entry.id   50940ad98c28a2a9517a2055f1366210
#
_cell.length_a   1.000
_cell.length_b   1.000
_cell.length_c   1.000
_cell.angle_alpha   90.00
_cell.angle_beta   90.00
_cell.angle_gamma   90.00
#
_symmetry.space_group_name_H-M   'P 1'
#
loop_
_entity.id
_entity.type
_entity.pdbx_description
1 polymer ?
#
loop_
_entity_poly.entity_id
_entity_poly.type
_entity_poly.pdbx_seq_one_letter_code
_entity_poly.pdbx_strand_id
1 'polypeptide(L)'
;MAAQALSSVADNALLIAAIALIVDLSGPDWMAPLMKWWFALAYVVLAAFVGAFADAFPKGKVMFITNGIKVLGCMLMFGVHYLADHQDSQLFLVFFAYTLVGIGAAAYSPAKYGIVTEMLKPELLVKGNSWIEGLTVLSIILGTVLGGILIHPDISPMLRAAPILNAIPISQTETAILLIGLIYLAAAAFNLVIPNTNIIYPKQQTKPLELLNTFKGYVIILWQDKIGQISLAVTTLFWGAGATLQFIVIEWAAHQLDYRLDQASILMGVTAMGTVVGAYLAGKVPLKKALHVLPIGVLMGISVLLIPFVQSTWAVYSLLIFIGATSGFFVVPMNALLQHRGHVLLSAGHSIAVQNFNEQLNILFMLSLYSFMLWIKIPINVIITFFGIMVALLMIVFIYWDKRNHALNPSLDDCIGEECHGTALR
;
A
#
# COMPACT_ATOMS: atom_id res chain seq x y z
N MET A 1 2.59 -17.07 -5.94
CA MET A 1 1.84 -16.07 -6.71
C MET A 1 0.35 -16.05 -6.38
N ALA A 2 -0.43 -17.14 -6.58
CA ALA A 2 -1.88 -17.15 -6.32
C ALA A 2 -2.26 -16.74 -4.88
N ALA A 3 -1.64 -17.35 -3.87
CA ALA A 3 -1.86 -17.02 -2.46
C ALA A 3 -1.65 -15.52 -2.16
N GLN A 4 -0.59 -14.93 -2.73
CA GLN A 4 -0.29 -13.51 -2.58
C GLN A 4 -1.35 -12.64 -3.27
N ALA A 5 -1.74 -12.97 -4.51
CA ALA A 5 -2.75 -12.21 -5.23
C ALA A 5 -4.07 -12.19 -4.44
N LEU A 6 -4.56 -13.35 -4.01
CA LEU A 6 -5.79 -13.46 -3.23
C LEU A 6 -5.70 -12.69 -1.91
N SER A 7 -4.58 -12.81 -1.17
CA SER A 7 -4.39 -12.08 0.08
C SER A 7 -4.39 -10.56 -0.13
N SER A 8 -3.69 -10.06 -1.18
CA SER A 8 -3.64 -8.63 -1.49
C SER A 8 -4.97 -8.09 -2.03
N VAL A 9 -5.71 -8.88 -2.83
CA VAL A 9 -7.07 -8.52 -3.27
C VAL A 9 -7.98 -8.40 -2.05
N ALA A 10 -7.92 -9.37 -1.13
CA ALA A 10 -8.73 -9.34 0.08
C ALA A 10 -8.37 -8.15 1.00
N ASP A 11 -7.09 -7.79 1.15
CA ASP A 11 -6.65 -6.64 1.94
C ASP A 11 -7.31 -5.33 1.45
N ASN A 12 -7.39 -5.12 0.14
CA ASN A 12 -7.94 -3.91 -0.45
C ASN A 12 -9.47 -3.94 -0.57
N ALA A 13 -10.07 -5.11 -0.81
CA ALA A 13 -11.52 -5.26 -0.76
C ALA A 13 -12.07 -5.03 0.65
N LEU A 14 -11.34 -5.53 1.68
CA LEU A 14 -11.72 -5.33 3.07
C LEU A 14 -11.65 -3.87 3.50
N LEU A 15 -10.74 -3.07 2.95
CA LEU A 15 -10.71 -1.62 3.21
C LEU A 15 -12.04 -0.97 2.83
N ILE A 16 -12.55 -1.26 1.65
CA ILE A 16 -13.82 -0.69 1.17
C ILE A 16 -15.00 -1.20 2.01
N ALA A 17 -15.03 -2.50 2.31
CA ALA A 17 -16.08 -3.06 3.17
C ALA A 17 -16.03 -2.52 4.60
N ALA A 18 -14.84 -2.28 5.15
CA ALA A 18 -14.67 -1.70 6.48
C ALA A 18 -15.09 -0.22 6.52
N ILE A 19 -14.83 0.56 5.45
CA ILE A 19 -15.37 1.93 5.31
C ILE A 19 -16.90 1.89 5.26
N ALA A 20 -17.48 0.99 4.47
CA ALA A 20 -18.93 0.81 4.42
C ALA A 20 -19.51 0.46 5.80
N LEU A 21 -18.83 -0.40 6.56
CA LEU A 21 -19.25 -0.78 7.92
C LEU A 21 -19.23 0.44 8.87
N ILE A 22 -18.21 1.33 8.77
CA ILE A 22 -18.18 2.58 9.56
C ILE A 22 -19.37 3.47 9.20
N VAL A 23 -19.72 3.57 7.90
CA VAL A 23 -20.89 4.34 7.46
C VAL A 23 -22.19 3.71 7.97
N ASP A 24 -22.35 2.39 7.90
CA ASP A 24 -23.52 1.68 8.43
C ASP A 24 -23.68 1.90 9.94
N LEU A 25 -22.55 1.98 10.67
CA LEU A 25 -22.50 2.30 12.09
C LEU A 25 -22.65 3.82 12.39
N SER A 26 -22.94 4.64 11.38
CA SER A 26 -23.04 6.11 11.51
C SER A 26 -21.79 6.77 12.10
N GLY A 27 -20.62 6.23 11.78
CA GLY A 27 -19.34 6.82 12.15
C GLY A 27 -19.07 8.10 11.35
N PRO A 28 -18.39 9.10 11.93
CA PRO A 28 -18.05 10.33 11.22
C PRO A 28 -17.02 10.12 10.10
N ASP A 29 -17.07 10.97 9.06
CA ASP A 29 -16.30 10.85 7.82
C ASP A 29 -14.78 10.80 8.04
N TRP A 30 -14.27 11.52 9.06
CA TRP A 30 -12.86 11.52 9.41
C TRP A 30 -12.32 10.16 9.90
N MET A 31 -13.21 9.23 10.23
CA MET A 31 -12.83 7.87 10.65
C MET A 31 -12.45 6.97 9.50
N ALA A 32 -13.00 7.17 8.30
CA ALA A 32 -12.71 6.32 7.14
C ALA A 32 -11.21 6.22 6.81
N PRO A 33 -10.43 7.32 6.73
CA PRO A 33 -8.98 7.23 6.49
C PRO A 33 -8.21 6.58 7.64
N LEU A 34 -8.74 6.60 8.87
CA LEU A 34 -8.10 5.93 10.01
C LEU A 34 -8.07 4.41 9.87
N MET A 35 -8.92 3.80 9.05
CA MET A 35 -8.82 2.37 8.76
C MET A 35 -7.43 2.04 8.20
N LYS A 36 -7.02 2.73 7.13
CA LYS A 36 -5.70 2.53 6.53
C LYS A 36 -4.57 3.01 7.45
N TRP A 37 -4.83 4.00 8.29
CA TRP A 37 -3.87 4.48 9.30
C TRP A 37 -3.52 3.37 10.32
N TRP A 38 -4.51 2.69 10.89
CA TRP A 38 -4.29 1.58 11.81
C TRP A 38 -3.56 0.40 11.15
N PHE A 39 -3.89 0.13 9.89
CA PHE A 39 -3.17 -0.86 9.09
C PHE A 39 -1.68 -0.49 8.92
N ALA A 40 -1.40 0.75 8.52
CA ALA A 40 -0.04 1.26 8.35
C ALA A 40 0.75 1.31 9.67
N LEU A 41 0.08 1.62 10.79
CA LEU A 41 0.69 1.62 12.12
C LEU A 41 1.28 0.24 12.47
N ALA A 42 0.57 -0.83 12.15
CA ALA A 42 1.06 -2.20 12.37
C ALA A 42 2.39 -2.44 11.64
N TYR A 43 2.53 -1.97 10.41
CA TYR A 43 3.78 -2.07 9.65
C TYR A 43 4.92 -1.28 10.29
N VAL A 44 4.66 -0.07 10.76
CA VAL A 44 5.69 0.78 11.36
C VAL A 44 6.17 0.20 12.69
N VAL A 45 5.25 -0.21 13.56
CA VAL A 45 5.57 -0.76 14.88
C VAL A 45 6.29 -2.10 14.76
N LEU A 46 5.90 -2.94 13.81
CA LEU A 46 6.45 -4.28 13.65
C LEU A 46 7.67 -4.34 12.73
N ALA A 47 8.05 -3.26 12.02
CA ALA A 47 9.08 -3.25 10.98
C ALA A 47 10.40 -3.92 11.38
N ALA A 48 10.87 -3.67 12.61
CA ALA A 48 12.12 -4.23 13.10
C ALA A 48 12.04 -5.72 13.50
N PHE A 49 10.82 -6.25 13.70
CA PHE A 49 10.59 -7.59 14.27
C PHE A 49 10.15 -8.62 13.25
N VAL A 50 9.41 -8.19 12.22
CA VAL A 50 8.76 -9.11 11.26
C VAL A 50 9.78 -9.86 10.39
N GLY A 51 10.96 -9.29 10.17
CA GLY A 51 12.05 -9.98 9.46
C GLY A 51 12.55 -11.18 10.25
N ALA A 52 12.88 -10.97 11.52
CA ALA A 52 13.33 -12.04 12.42
C ALA A 52 12.27 -13.13 12.61
N PHE A 53 10.99 -12.75 12.71
CA PHE A 53 9.87 -13.69 12.76
C PHE A 53 9.76 -14.51 11.47
N ALA A 54 9.86 -13.87 10.31
CA ALA A 54 9.79 -14.55 9.03
C ALA A 54 10.95 -15.54 8.81
N ASP A 55 12.13 -15.26 9.36
CA ASP A 55 13.32 -16.11 9.23
C ASP A 55 13.35 -17.25 10.27
N ALA A 56 12.58 -17.13 11.36
CA ALA A 56 12.50 -18.17 12.38
C ALA A 56 11.67 -19.40 11.96
N PHE A 57 10.81 -19.27 10.94
CA PHE A 57 9.89 -20.33 10.52
C PHE A 57 9.89 -20.50 8.99
N PRO A 58 9.49 -21.70 8.47
CA PRO A 58 9.28 -21.90 7.04
C PRO A 58 8.30 -20.86 6.48
N LYS A 59 8.67 -20.20 5.38
CA LYS A 59 7.93 -19.06 4.80
C LYS A 59 6.45 -19.39 4.54
N GLY A 60 6.16 -20.60 4.01
CA GLY A 60 4.77 -21.06 3.79
C GLY A 60 3.94 -21.09 5.07
N LYS A 61 4.54 -21.53 6.20
CA LYS A 61 3.86 -21.53 7.52
C LYS A 61 3.62 -20.12 8.04
N VAL A 62 4.60 -19.20 7.89
CA VAL A 62 4.44 -17.79 8.26
C VAL A 62 3.27 -17.20 7.47
N MET A 63 3.24 -17.38 6.15
CA MET A 63 2.18 -16.86 5.28
C MET A 63 0.81 -17.46 5.61
N PHE A 64 0.75 -18.72 6.01
CA PHE A 64 -0.49 -19.38 6.48
C PHE A 64 -1.00 -18.76 7.78
N ILE A 65 -0.15 -18.65 8.80
CA ILE A 65 -0.49 -18.10 10.12
C ILE A 65 -0.96 -16.66 9.99
N THR A 66 -0.26 -15.85 9.21
CA THR A 66 -0.57 -14.42 9.02
C THR A 66 -1.88 -14.20 8.28
N ASN A 67 -2.23 -15.04 7.28
CA ASN A 67 -3.56 -15.04 6.70
C ASN A 67 -4.64 -15.51 7.70
N GLY A 68 -4.32 -16.44 8.59
CA GLY A 68 -5.20 -16.83 9.71
C GLY A 68 -5.52 -15.65 10.64
N ILE A 69 -4.54 -14.79 10.94
CA ILE A 69 -4.74 -13.55 11.71
C ILE A 69 -5.70 -12.60 10.97
N LYS A 70 -5.57 -12.48 9.65
CA LYS A 70 -6.47 -11.66 8.82
C LYS A 70 -7.89 -12.20 8.81
N VAL A 71 -8.06 -13.52 8.73
CA VAL A 71 -9.37 -14.17 8.86
C VAL A 71 -10.00 -13.84 10.21
N LEU A 72 -9.22 -13.89 11.30
CA LEU A 72 -9.72 -13.51 12.62
C LEU A 72 -10.21 -12.05 12.64
N GLY A 73 -9.47 -11.12 12.02
CA GLY A 73 -9.91 -9.74 11.87
C GLY A 73 -11.25 -9.64 11.12
N CYS A 74 -11.42 -10.36 10.01
CA CYS A 74 -12.71 -10.42 9.30
C CYS A 74 -13.83 -10.98 10.16
N MET A 75 -13.58 -12.04 10.94
CA MET A 75 -14.59 -12.62 11.82
C MET A 75 -15.02 -11.64 12.92
N LEU A 76 -14.11 -10.87 13.49
CA LEU A 76 -14.43 -9.84 14.48
C LEU A 76 -15.27 -8.71 13.86
N MET A 77 -14.96 -8.27 12.64
CA MET A 77 -15.78 -7.28 11.93
C MET A 77 -17.17 -7.84 11.60
N PHE A 78 -17.23 -9.07 11.10
CA PHE A 78 -18.49 -9.75 10.82
C PHE A 78 -19.39 -9.88 12.05
N GLY A 79 -18.79 -10.14 13.21
CA GLY A 79 -19.50 -10.29 14.47
C GLY A 79 -19.74 -8.99 15.23
N VAL A 80 -19.49 -7.82 14.65
CA VAL A 80 -19.51 -6.53 15.38
C VAL A 80 -20.82 -6.28 16.13
N HIS A 81 -21.96 -6.54 15.51
CA HIS A 81 -23.28 -6.37 16.13
C HIS A 81 -23.60 -7.36 17.25
N TYR A 82 -22.90 -8.51 17.27
CA TYR A 82 -23.07 -9.54 18.30
C TYR A 82 -22.09 -9.39 19.47
N LEU A 83 -20.94 -8.73 19.21
CA LEU A 83 -19.84 -8.61 20.17
C LEU A 83 -19.86 -7.28 20.93
N ALA A 84 -20.58 -6.28 20.43
CA ALA A 84 -20.62 -4.95 21.01
C ALA A 84 -22.02 -4.35 20.90
N ASP A 85 -22.58 -3.89 22.06
CA ASP A 85 -23.94 -3.35 22.14
C ASP A 85 -24.03 -1.84 21.87
N HIS A 86 -22.91 -1.10 22.07
CA HIS A 86 -22.86 0.34 21.91
C HIS A 86 -22.06 0.74 20.67
N GLN A 87 -22.51 1.78 19.96
CA GLN A 87 -21.89 2.31 18.75
C GLN A 87 -20.38 2.56 18.91
N ASP A 88 -19.96 3.23 19.98
CA ASP A 88 -18.53 3.51 20.21
C ASP A 88 -17.72 2.21 20.35
N SER A 89 -18.28 1.20 21.01
CA SER A 89 -17.65 -0.10 21.17
C SER A 89 -17.58 -0.86 19.83
N GLN A 90 -18.61 -0.72 18.99
CA GLN A 90 -18.64 -1.29 17.64
C GLN A 90 -17.57 -0.66 16.76
N LEU A 91 -17.49 0.67 16.74
CA LEU A 91 -16.45 1.40 15.99
C LEU A 91 -15.05 1.04 16.48
N PHE A 92 -14.84 0.97 17.80
CA PHE A 92 -13.55 0.52 18.35
C PHE A 92 -13.20 -0.91 17.91
N LEU A 93 -14.18 -1.82 17.94
CA LEU A 93 -13.97 -3.21 17.51
C LEU A 93 -13.62 -3.30 16.03
N VAL A 94 -14.20 -2.48 15.15
CA VAL A 94 -13.86 -2.41 13.73
C VAL A 94 -12.40 -1.99 13.55
N PHE A 95 -11.95 -0.93 14.25
CA PHE A 95 -10.55 -0.49 14.20
C PHE A 95 -9.59 -1.55 14.73
N PHE A 96 -9.92 -2.17 15.86
CA PHE A 96 -9.12 -3.25 16.43
C PHE A 96 -9.00 -4.43 15.46
N ALA A 97 -10.12 -4.87 14.90
CA ALA A 97 -10.16 -5.96 13.92
C ALA A 97 -9.33 -5.64 12.67
N TYR A 98 -9.42 -4.40 12.16
CA TYR A 98 -8.62 -3.99 11.02
C TYR A 98 -7.13 -3.87 11.36
N THR A 99 -6.79 -3.49 12.59
CA THR A 99 -5.40 -3.52 13.07
C THR A 99 -4.84 -4.94 13.07
N LEU A 100 -5.63 -5.95 13.46
CA LEU A 100 -5.22 -7.37 13.35
C LEU A 100 -4.92 -7.76 11.90
N VAL A 101 -5.74 -7.28 10.95
CA VAL A 101 -5.47 -7.50 9.53
C VAL A 101 -4.15 -6.84 9.13
N GLY A 102 -3.88 -5.63 9.60
CA GLY A 102 -2.62 -4.92 9.41
C GLY A 102 -1.40 -5.68 9.99
N ILE A 103 -1.53 -6.24 11.19
CA ILE A 103 -0.50 -7.10 11.81
C ILE A 103 -0.23 -8.32 10.93
N GLY A 104 -1.29 -8.99 10.47
CA GLY A 104 -1.18 -10.12 9.54
C GLY A 104 -0.47 -9.73 8.25
N ALA A 105 -0.80 -8.58 7.66
CA ALA A 105 -0.20 -8.08 6.43
C ALA A 105 1.28 -7.69 6.63
N ALA A 106 1.62 -6.99 7.71
CA ALA A 106 2.98 -6.62 8.05
C ALA A 106 3.90 -7.84 8.22
N ALA A 107 3.44 -8.86 8.93
CA ALA A 107 4.19 -10.09 9.15
C ALA A 107 4.23 -11.02 7.91
N TYR A 108 3.24 -10.91 7.01
CA TYR A 108 3.21 -11.63 5.73
C TYR A 108 4.29 -11.12 4.75
N SER A 109 4.55 -9.83 4.75
CA SER A 109 5.39 -9.15 3.76
C SER A 109 6.82 -9.71 3.67
N PRO A 110 7.61 -9.88 4.76
CA PRO A 110 8.95 -10.44 4.67
C PRO A 110 8.96 -11.89 4.17
N ALA A 111 7.98 -12.69 4.54
CA ALA A 111 7.88 -14.07 4.06
C ALA A 111 7.56 -14.14 2.56
N LYS A 112 6.72 -13.20 2.06
CA LYS A 112 6.38 -13.05 0.65
C LYS A 112 7.61 -12.81 -0.23
N TYR A 113 8.49 -11.91 0.18
CA TYR A 113 9.71 -11.62 -0.56
C TYR A 113 10.80 -12.67 -0.30
N GLY A 114 10.89 -13.19 0.93
CA GLY A 114 11.86 -14.21 1.32
C GLY A 114 11.68 -15.51 0.52
N ILE A 115 10.46 -15.98 0.29
CA ILE A 115 10.23 -17.21 -0.47
C ILE A 115 10.73 -17.10 -1.92
N VAL A 116 10.74 -15.90 -2.49
CA VAL A 116 11.25 -15.67 -3.86
C VAL A 116 12.76 -15.89 -3.93
N THR A 117 13.49 -15.37 -2.93
CA THR A 117 14.94 -15.54 -2.85
C THR A 117 15.33 -16.99 -2.55
N GLU A 118 14.46 -17.74 -1.87
CA GLU A 118 14.67 -19.16 -1.56
C GLU A 118 14.39 -20.10 -2.75
N MET A 119 13.43 -19.71 -3.62
CA MET A 119 12.97 -20.58 -4.71
C MET A 119 13.60 -20.26 -6.07
N LEU A 120 14.07 -19.04 -6.28
CA LEU A 120 14.60 -18.59 -7.56
C LEU A 120 16.12 -18.46 -7.53
N LYS A 121 16.75 -18.80 -8.66
CA LYS A 121 18.17 -18.52 -8.86
C LYS A 121 18.42 -17.01 -8.92
N PRO A 122 19.64 -16.54 -8.55
CA PRO A 122 19.98 -15.11 -8.52
C PRO A 122 19.62 -14.35 -9.81
N GLU A 123 19.83 -14.98 -10.98
CA GLU A 123 19.56 -14.39 -12.30
C GLU A 123 18.06 -14.14 -12.55
N LEU A 124 17.18 -14.84 -11.82
CA LEU A 124 15.72 -14.74 -11.96
C LEU A 124 15.07 -13.87 -10.89
N LEU A 125 15.82 -13.40 -9.87
CA LEU A 125 15.29 -12.66 -8.74
C LEU A 125 14.65 -11.33 -9.18
N VAL A 126 15.29 -10.58 -10.08
CA VAL A 126 14.75 -9.32 -10.60
C VAL A 126 13.41 -9.56 -11.30
N LYS A 127 13.33 -10.61 -12.13
CA LYS A 127 12.09 -10.99 -12.81
C LYS A 127 11.02 -11.46 -11.82
N GLY A 128 11.39 -12.24 -10.80
CA GLY A 128 10.49 -12.70 -9.75
C GLY A 128 9.89 -11.55 -8.94
N ASN A 129 10.73 -10.60 -8.53
CA ASN A 129 10.30 -9.41 -7.81
C ASN A 129 9.38 -8.51 -8.67
N SER A 130 9.70 -8.32 -9.96
CA SER A 130 8.84 -7.55 -10.88
C SER A 130 7.44 -8.16 -10.99
N TRP A 131 7.33 -9.49 -11.03
CA TRP A 131 6.03 -10.17 -11.03
C TRP A 131 5.27 -9.99 -9.71
N ILE A 132 5.98 -10.02 -8.57
CA ILE A 132 5.35 -9.78 -7.26
C ILE A 132 4.81 -8.36 -7.16
N GLU A 133 5.61 -7.36 -7.56
CA GLU A 133 5.19 -5.96 -7.52
C GLU A 133 4.03 -5.70 -8.50
N GLY A 134 4.13 -6.16 -9.73
CA GLY A 134 3.04 -6.04 -10.70
C GLY A 134 1.75 -6.69 -10.21
N LEU A 135 1.84 -7.88 -9.60
CA LEU A 135 0.70 -8.58 -9.04
C LEU A 135 0.13 -7.84 -7.82
N THR A 136 0.99 -7.23 -7.00
CA THR A 136 0.56 -6.43 -5.85
C THR A 136 -0.24 -5.21 -6.31
N VAL A 137 0.26 -4.45 -7.30
CA VAL A 137 -0.45 -3.30 -7.87
C VAL A 137 -1.77 -3.73 -8.49
N LEU A 138 -1.78 -4.79 -9.30
CA LEU A 138 -3.02 -5.32 -9.89
C LEU A 138 -4.03 -5.75 -8.81
N SER A 139 -3.55 -6.36 -7.73
CA SER A 139 -4.40 -6.78 -6.61
C SER A 139 -5.00 -5.61 -5.83
N ILE A 140 -4.27 -4.49 -5.70
CA ILE A 140 -4.81 -3.26 -5.11
C ILE A 140 -6.02 -2.79 -5.92
N ILE A 141 -5.87 -2.76 -7.24
CA ILE A 141 -6.93 -2.35 -8.18
C ILE A 141 -8.14 -3.27 -8.08
N LEU A 142 -7.91 -4.57 -8.32
CA LEU A 142 -8.97 -5.56 -8.34
C LEU A 142 -9.66 -5.68 -6.98
N GLY A 143 -8.91 -5.56 -5.89
CA GLY A 143 -9.44 -5.61 -4.53
C GLY A 143 -10.36 -4.43 -4.24
N THR A 144 -9.93 -3.20 -4.55
CA THR A 144 -10.76 -2.00 -4.34
C THR A 144 -12.06 -2.07 -5.14
N VAL A 145 -11.99 -2.45 -6.43
CA VAL A 145 -13.17 -2.63 -7.28
C VAL A 145 -14.06 -3.76 -6.77
N LEU A 146 -13.47 -4.90 -6.39
CA LEU A 146 -14.21 -6.03 -5.82
C LEU A 146 -14.94 -5.63 -4.54
N GLY A 147 -14.28 -4.87 -3.64
CA GLY A 147 -14.92 -4.35 -2.44
C GLY A 147 -16.15 -3.52 -2.76
N GLY A 148 -16.06 -2.61 -3.74
CA GLY A 148 -17.20 -1.83 -4.22
C GLY A 148 -18.32 -2.69 -4.80
N ILE A 149 -17.99 -3.70 -5.59
CA ILE A 149 -18.96 -4.63 -6.18
C ILE A 149 -19.71 -5.40 -5.08
N LEU A 150 -18.99 -5.88 -4.07
CA LEU A 150 -19.59 -6.69 -2.99
C LEU A 150 -20.56 -5.89 -2.11
N ILE A 151 -20.36 -4.58 -1.97
CA ILE A 151 -21.28 -3.69 -1.24
C ILE A 151 -22.36 -3.06 -2.16
N HIS A 152 -22.36 -3.36 -3.46
CA HIS A 152 -23.33 -2.78 -4.39
C HIS A 152 -24.75 -3.26 -4.08
N PRO A 153 -25.77 -2.34 -4.05
CA PRO A 153 -27.13 -2.69 -3.64
C PRO A 153 -27.83 -3.73 -4.47
N ASP A 154 -27.52 -3.80 -5.77
CA ASP A 154 -28.16 -4.78 -6.67
C ASP A 154 -27.45 -6.14 -6.63
N ILE A 155 -26.15 -6.16 -6.31
CA ILE A 155 -25.32 -7.38 -6.30
C ILE A 155 -25.42 -8.10 -4.96
N SER A 156 -25.36 -7.36 -3.87
CA SER A 156 -25.40 -7.93 -2.52
C SER A 156 -26.66 -8.78 -2.26
N PRO A 157 -27.89 -8.37 -2.66
CA PRO A 157 -29.08 -9.23 -2.55
C PRO A 157 -28.99 -10.51 -3.36
N MET A 158 -28.37 -10.45 -4.57
CA MET A 158 -28.15 -11.65 -5.39
C MET A 158 -27.21 -12.65 -4.72
N LEU A 159 -26.15 -12.15 -4.08
CA LEU A 159 -25.22 -12.99 -3.31
C LEU A 159 -25.89 -13.60 -2.09
N ARG A 160 -26.74 -12.83 -1.39
CA ARG A 160 -27.52 -13.29 -0.24
C ARG A 160 -28.63 -14.27 -0.60
N ALA A 161 -29.07 -14.31 -1.86
CA ALA A 161 -30.05 -15.30 -2.33
C ALA A 161 -29.53 -16.74 -2.32
N ALA A 162 -28.20 -16.95 -2.15
CA ALA A 162 -27.62 -18.27 -1.94
C ALA A 162 -28.23 -18.92 -0.67
N PRO A 163 -28.67 -20.20 -0.72
CA PRO A 163 -29.43 -20.83 0.37
C PRO A 163 -28.77 -20.72 1.75
N ILE A 164 -27.43 -20.79 1.80
CA ILE A 164 -26.65 -20.72 3.05
C ILE A 164 -26.67 -19.30 3.63
N LEU A 165 -26.52 -18.26 2.79
CA LEU A 165 -26.47 -16.87 3.22
C LEU A 165 -27.86 -16.31 3.54
N ASN A 166 -28.89 -16.79 2.85
CA ASN A 166 -30.27 -16.36 3.07
C ASN A 166 -30.82 -16.80 4.45
N ALA A 167 -30.27 -17.86 5.02
CA ALA A 167 -30.66 -18.36 6.33
C ALA A 167 -30.09 -17.52 7.50
N ILE A 168 -29.15 -16.62 7.24
CA ILE A 168 -28.46 -15.83 8.28
C ILE A 168 -28.92 -14.37 8.16
N PRO A 169 -29.39 -13.74 9.25
CA PRO A 169 -29.83 -12.33 9.24
C PRO A 169 -28.62 -11.39 9.28
N ILE A 170 -27.92 -11.24 8.15
CA ILE A 170 -26.72 -10.43 7.98
C ILE A 170 -26.96 -9.25 7.04
N SER A 171 -26.27 -8.14 7.28
CA SER A 171 -26.29 -6.95 6.43
C SER A 171 -25.56 -7.16 5.09
N GLN A 172 -25.66 -6.18 4.18
CA GLN A 172 -24.90 -6.19 2.92
C GLN A 172 -23.40 -6.16 3.18
N THR A 173 -22.97 -5.28 4.08
CA THR A 173 -21.57 -5.10 4.45
C THR A 173 -20.99 -6.33 5.15
N GLU A 174 -21.77 -6.95 6.06
CA GLU A 174 -21.37 -8.20 6.70
C GLU A 174 -21.22 -9.34 5.68
N THR A 175 -22.11 -9.42 4.68
CA THR A 175 -21.98 -10.37 3.57
C THR A 175 -20.68 -10.17 2.80
N ALA A 176 -20.32 -8.93 2.49
CA ALA A 176 -19.08 -8.60 1.82
C ALA A 176 -17.86 -9.03 2.67
N ILE A 177 -17.85 -8.72 3.98
CA ILE A 177 -16.76 -9.08 4.89
C ILE A 177 -16.62 -10.59 4.99
N LEU A 178 -17.74 -11.34 5.05
CA LEU A 178 -17.71 -12.81 5.07
C LEU A 178 -17.07 -13.39 3.81
N LEU A 179 -17.46 -12.89 2.62
CA LEU A 179 -16.91 -13.33 1.34
C LEU A 179 -15.42 -13.01 1.23
N ILE A 180 -14.99 -11.84 1.72
CA ILE A 180 -13.57 -11.46 1.77
C ILE A 180 -12.82 -12.38 2.75
N GLY A 181 -13.41 -12.74 3.88
CA GLY A 181 -12.86 -13.73 4.80
C GLY A 181 -12.62 -15.09 4.13
N LEU A 182 -13.53 -15.52 3.25
CA LEU A 182 -13.36 -16.75 2.44
C LEU A 182 -12.20 -16.62 1.44
N ILE A 183 -11.96 -15.44 0.87
CA ILE A 183 -10.79 -15.20 0.00
C ILE A 183 -9.48 -15.32 0.82
N TYR A 184 -9.43 -14.80 2.05
CA TYR A 184 -8.27 -15.01 2.93
C TYR A 184 -8.07 -16.48 3.30
N LEU A 185 -9.16 -17.22 3.55
CA LEU A 185 -9.07 -18.68 3.80
C LEU A 185 -8.52 -19.42 2.58
N ALA A 186 -8.98 -19.06 1.37
CA ALA A 186 -8.42 -19.61 0.14
C ALA A 186 -6.93 -19.26 0.00
N ALA A 187 -6.54 -18.01 0.27
CA ALA A 187 -5.13 -17.60 0.26
C ALA A 187 -4.31 -18.41 1.28
N ALA A 188 -4.84 -18.63 2.50
CA ALA A 188 -4.20 -19.45 3.52
C ALA A 188 -4.03 -20.91 3.04
N ALA A 189 -5.06 -21.48 2.43
CA ALA A 189 -5.00 -22.83 1.88
C ALA A 189 -3.90 -22.97 0.79
N PHE A 190 -3.80 -21.98 -0.11
CA PHE A 190 -2.71 -21.94 -1.10
C PHE A 190 -1.32 -21.82 -0.47
N ASN A 191 -1.18 -21.20 0.70
CA ASN A 191 0.10 -21.12 1.39
C ASN A 191 0.56 -22.48 1.92
N LEU A 192 -0.35 -23.41 2.23
CA LEU A 192 0.01 -24.77 2.64
C LEU A 192 0.65 -25.60 1.52
N VAL A 193 0.39 -25.25 0.27
CA VAL A 193 1.00 -25.90 -0.92
C VAL A 193 2.43 -25.42 -1.18
N ILE A 194 2.88 -24.35 -0.53
CA ILE A 194 4.23 -23.85 -0.68
C ILE A 194 5.23 -24.88 -0.11
N PRO A 195 6.18 -25.39 -0.94
CA PRO A 195 7.12 -26.40 -0.47
C PRO A 195 8.04 -25.81 0.61
N ASN A 196 8.47 -26.64 1.52
CA ASN A 196 9.51 -26.28 2.47
C ASN A 196 10.86 -26.27 1.75
N THR A 197 11.53 -25.12 1.74
CA THR A 197 12.83 -24.96 1.08
C THR A 197 13.99 -25.57 1.89
N ASN A 198 13.73 -25.94 3.17
CA ASN A 198 14.72 -26.44 4.14
C ASN A 198 15.93 -25.51 4.34
N ILE A 199 15.82 -24.24 3.95
CA ILE A 199 16.85 -23.24 4.22
C ILE A 199 16.79 -22.88 5.69
N ILE A 200 17.92 -23.02 6.38
CA ILE A 200 18.08 -22.69 7.78
C ILE A 200 18.82 -21.37 7.88
N TYR A 201 18.12 -20.35 8.39
CA TYR A 201 18.75 -19.06 8.67
C TYR A 201 19.53 -19.10 9.98
N PRO A 202 20.60 -18.30 10.11
CA PRO A 202 21.28 -18.12 11.39
C PRO A 202 20.28 -17.76 12.49
N LYS A 203 20.56 -18.24 13.71
CA LYS A 203 19.69 -17.96 14.85
C LYS A 203 19.54 -16.45 15.03
N GLN A 204 18.32 -15.97 14.86
CA GLN A 204 18.02 -14.55 14.92
C GLN A 204 18.21 -14.01 16.35
N GLN A 205 18.60 -12.77 16.45
CA GLN A 205 18.65 -12.08 17.73
C GLN A 205 17.24 -12.00 18.32
N THR A 206 17.14 -12.27 19.62
CA THR A 206 15.84 -12.28 20.31
C THR A 206 15.61 -11.04 21.17
N LYS A 207 16.65 -10.21 21.35
CA LYS A 207 16.55 -8.99 22.17
C LYS A 207 15.95 -7.85 21.35
N PRO A 208 14.76 -7.34 21.71
CA PRO A 208 14.07 -6.31 20.94
C PRO A 208 14.91 -5.04 20.70
N LEU A 209 15.68 -4.62 21.69
CA LEU A 209 16.49 -3.41 21.60
C LEU A 209 17.63 -3.53 20.58
N GLU A 210 18.25 -4.72 20.48
CA GLU A 210 19.30 -4.98 19.49
C GLU A 210 18.72 -4.98 18.07
N LEU A 211 17.53 -5.57 17.87
CA LEU A 211 16.83 -5.53 16.58
C LEU A 211 16.49 -4.09 16.16
N LEU A 212 15.99 -3.27 17.08
CA LEU A 212 15.71 -1.86 16.83
C LEU A 212 16.96 -1.06 16.45
N ASN A 213 18.07 -1.27 17.18
CA ASN A 213 19.33 -0.58 16.90
C ASN A 213 19.92 -0.97 15.54
N THR A 214 19.86 -2.26 15.19
CA THR A 214 20.31 -2.75 13.89
C THR A 214 19.46 -2.16 12.76
N PHE A 215 18.13 -2.16 12.91
CA PHE A 215 17.21 -1.58 11.94
C PHE A 215 17.42 -0.07 11.76
N LYS A 216 17.63 0.67 12.87
CA LYS A 216 18.01 2.09 12.82
C LYS A 216 19.28 2.32 12.00
N GLY A 217 20.27 1.44 12.14
CA GLY A 217 21.48 1.49 11.31
C GLY A 217 21.19 1.38 9.82
N TYR A 218 20.33 0.46 9.40
CA TYR A 218 19.92 0.28 8.00
C TYR A 218 19.20 1.51 7.45
N VAL A 219 18.29 2.10 8.24
CA VAL A 219 17.61 3.36 7.87
C VAL A 219 18.64 4.46 7.62
N ILE A 220 19.59 4.65 8.53
CA ILE A 220 20.64 5.69 8.43
C ILE A 220 21.48 5.48 7.17
N ILE A 221 21.93 4.25 6.89
CA ILE A 221 22.75 3.94 5.71
C ILE A 221 22.04 4.36 4.42
N LEU A 222 20.77 4.01 4.26
CA LEU A 222 20.02 4.31 3.03
C LEU A 222 19.74 5.82 2.88
N TRP A 223 19.48 6.53 4.00
CA TRP A 223 19.30 8.00 3.98
C TRP A 223 20.61 8.77 3.79
N GLN A 224 21.75 8.18 4.04
CA GLN A 224 23.07 8.81 3.81
C GLN A 224 23.56 8.65 2.36
N ASP A 225 23.11 7.61 1.66
CA ASP A 225 23.48 7.39 0.26
C ASP A 225 22.83 8.45 -0.67
N LYS A 226 23.63 9.12 -1.50
CA LYS A 226 23.17 10.27 -2.31
C LYS A 226 22.11 9.94 -3.36
N ILE A 227 22.13 8.73 -3.89
CA ILE A 227 21.12 8.22 -4.84
C ILE A 227 19.96 7.60 -4.06
N GLY A 228 20.27 6.78 -3.06
CA GLY A 228 19.29 6.11 -2.22
C GLY A 228 18.34 7.07 -1.51
N GLN A 229 18.86 8.19 -0.96
CA GLN A 229 18.06 9.20 -0.26
C GLN A 229 17.00 9.85 -1.17
N ILE A 230 17.32 10.13 -2.45
CA ILE A 230 16.37 10.73 -3.39
C ILE A 230 15.28 9.72 -3.76
N SER A 231 15.68 8.50 -4.16
CA SER A 231 14.71 7.46 -4.52
C SER A 231 13.83 7.07 -3.33
N LEU A 232 14.39 6.98 -2.11
CA LEU A 232 13.64 6.69 -0.89
C LEU A 232 12.66 7.82 -0.54
N ALA A 233 13.09 9.09 -0.59
CA ALA A 233 12.23 10.24 -0.31
C ALA A 233 11.05 10.32 -1.30
N VAL A 234 11.33 10.09 -2.57
CA VAL A 234 10.34 10.12 -3.65
C VAL A 234 9.32 8.98 -3.52
N THR A 235 9.76 7.74 -3.33
CA THR A 235 8.85 6.60 -3.14
C THR A 235 8.03 6.75 -1.87
N THR A 236 8.64 7.25 -0.79
CA THR A 236 7.97 7.57 0.47
C THR A 236 6.85 8.58 0.26
N LEU A 237 7.12 9.70 -0.43
CA LEU A 237 6.10 10.71 -0.77
C LEU A 237 5.01 10.12 -1.65
N PHE A 238 5.38 9.36 -2.67
CA PHE A 238 4.43 8.74 -3.61
C PHE A 238 3.40 7.86 -2.91
N TRP A 239 3.83 6.94 -2.04
CA TRP A 239 2.93 6.03 -1.35
C TRP A 239 2.02 6.76 -0.34
N GLY A 240 2.55 7.77 0.37
CA GLY A 240 1.74 8.60 1.25
C GLY A 240 0.69 9.39 0.49
N ALA A 241 1.09 10.07 -0.61
CA ALA A 241 0.18 10.84 -1.46
C ALA A 241 -0.87 9.93 -2.12
N GLY A 242 -0.48 8.77 -2.65
CA GLY A 242 -1.39 7.81 -3.27
C GLY A 242 -2.42 7.26 -2.30
N ALA A 243 -2.01 6.92 -1.08
CA ALA A 243 -2.91 6.46 -0.03
C ALA A 243 -3.93 7.53 0.36
N THR A 244 -3.50 8.79 0.46
CA THR A 244 -4.37 9.91 0.81
C THR A 244 -5.30 10.28 -0.34
N LEU A 245 -4.79 10.28 -1.58
CA LEU A 245 -5.60 10.55 -2.78
C LEU A 245 -6.76 9.57 -2.93
N GLN A 246 -6.59 8.32 -2.51
CA GLN A 246 -7.68 7.33 -2.51
C GLN A 246 -8.89 7.82 -1.70
N PHE A 247 -8.66 8.33 -0.50
CA PHE A 247 -9.73 8.86 0.37
C PHE A 247 -10.26 10.21 -0.13
N ILE A 248 -9.37 11.06 -0.62
CA ILE A 248 -9.74 12.35 -1.23
C ILE A 248 -10.72 12.14 -2.40
N VAL A 249 -10.45 11.19 -3.30
CA VAL A 249 -11.31 10.92 -4.45
C VAL A 249 -12.66 10.33 -4.02
N ILE A 250 -12.67 9.46 -3.02
CA ILE A 250 -13.92 8.90 -2.47
C ILE A 250 -14.80 10.03 -1.89
N GLU A 251 -14.22 10.86 -1.03
CA GLU A 251 -14.93 11.97 -0.36
C GLU A 251 -15.38 13.04 -1.36
N TRP A 252 -14.50 13.41 -2.29
CA TRP A 252 -14.82 14.36 -3.35
C TRP A 252 -15.93 13.85 -4.26
N ALA A 253 -15.92 12.56 -4.63
CA ALA A 253 -16.96 11.97 -5.46
C ALA A 253 -18.33 11.93 -4.75
N ALA A 254 -18.33 11.69 -3.44
CA ALA A 254 -19.55 11.74 -2.63
C ALA A 254 -20.15 13.16 -2.60
N HIS A 255 -19.31 14.20 -2.38
CA HIS A 255 -19.79 15.57 -2.26
C HIS A 255 -20.07 16.28 -3.58
N GLN A 256 -19.28 16.01 -4.62
CA GLN A 256 -19.36 16.76 -5.88
C GLN A 256 -20.15 16.05 -6.97
N LEU A 257 -20.17 14.72 -6.97
CA LEU A 257 -20.84 13.90 -7.96
C LEU A 257 -22.04 13.15 -7.41
N ASP A 258 -22.30 13.27 -6.10
CA ASP A 258 -23.34 12.51 -5.38
C ASP A 258 -23.18 10.99 -5.57
N TYR A 259 -21.92 10.54 -5.60
CA TYR A 259 -21.60 9.13 -5.78
C TYR A 259 -21.61 8.41 -4.45
N ARG A 260 -22.17 7.22 -4.46
CA ARG A 260 -22.07 6.28 -3.34
C ARG A 260 -20.69 5.63 -3.34
N LEU A 261 -20.31 5.01 -2.21
CA LEU A 261 -19.00 4.38 -2.03
C LEU A 261 -18.69 3.32 -3.08
N ASP A 262 -19.67 2.53 -3.51
CA ASP A 262 -19.53 1.55 -4.60
C ASP A 262 -19.15 2.21 -5.94
N GLN A 263 -19.78 3.33 -6.28
CA GLN A 263 -19.49 4.11 -7.48
C GLN A 263 -18.12 4.83 -7.37
N ALA A 264 -17.82 5.39 -6.20
CA ALA A 264 -16.53 6.02 -5.94
C ALA A 264 -15.37 5.02 -6.02
N SER A 265 -15.56 3.77 -5.61
CA SER A 265 -14.55 2.71 -5.72
C SER A 265 -14.21 2.35 -7.17
N ILE A 266 -15.16 2.52 -8.11
CA ILE A 266 -14.92 2.35 -9.57
C ILE A 266 -13.93 3.41 -10.06
N LEU A 267 -13.99 4.65 -9.54
CA LEU A 267 -13.03 5.70 -9.89
C LEU A 267 -11.59 5.30 -9.52
N MET A 268 -11.44 4.56 -8.44
CA MET A 268 -10.14 3.98 -8.07
C MET A 268 -9.65 2.97 -9.12
N GLY A 269 -10.57 2.12 -9.63
CA GLY A 269 -10.27 1.20 -10.72
C GLY A 269 -9.83 1.93 -11.99
N VAL A 270 -10.51 3.04 -12.32
CA VAL A 270 -10.18 3.90 -13.49
C VAL A 270 -8.78 4.51 -13.33
N THR A 271 -8.47 5.08 -12.15
CA THR A 271 -7.13 5.62 -11.85
C THR A 271 -6.06 4.55 -12.00
N ALA A 272 -6.35 3.39 -11.56
CA ALA A 272 -5.45 2.25 -11.56
C ALA A 272 -5.19 1.69 -12.97
N MET A 273 -6.18 1.73 -13.88
CA MET A 273 -5.93 1.44 -15.30
C MET A 273 -4.89 2.41 -15.89
N GLY A 274 -5.00 3.69 -15.56
CA GLY A 274 -3.97 4.67 -15.89
C GLY A 274 -2.60 4.27 -15.36
N THR A 275 -2.52 3.87 -14.08
CA THR A 275 -1.27 3.42 -13.44
C THR A 275 -0.61 2.25 -14.18
N VAL A 276 -1.41 1.27 -14.61
CA VAL A 276 -0.89 0.12 -15.41
C VAL A 276 -0.30 0.60 -16.73
N VAL A 277 -0.98 1.49 -17.44
CA VAL A 277 -0.47 2.07 -18.71
C VAL A 277 0.83 2.83 -18.46
N GLY A 278 0.86 3.69 -17.44
CA GLY A 278 2.06 4.44 -17.06
C GLY A 278 3.23 3.53 -16.69
N ALA A 279 2.99 2.51 -15.87
CA ALA A 279 3.99 1.53 -15.47
C ALA A 279 4.56 0.74 -16.67
N TYR A 280 3.70 0.35 -17.62
CA TYR A 280 4.13 -0.31 -18.85
C TYR A 280 5.06 0.58 -19.68
N LEU A 281 4.72 1.85 -19.83
CA LEU A 281 5.56 2.82 -20.55
C LEU A 281 6.88 3.07 -19.81
N ALA A 282 6.85 3.13 -18.49
CA ALA A 282 8.02 3.30 -17.63
C ALA A 282 9.02 2.14 -17.73
N GLY A 283 8.56 0.92 -18.01
CA GLY A 283 9.42 -0.25 -18.23
C GLY A 283 10.42 -0.09 -19.38
N LYS A 284 10.23 0.92 -20.24
CA LYS A 284 11.16 1.28 -21.33
C LYS A 284 12.25 2.25 -20.89
N VAL A 285 12.16 2.82 -19.69
CA VAL A 285 13.13 3.79 -19.17
C VAL A 285 14.34 3.03 -18.61
N PRO A 286 15.55 3.27 -19.13
CA PRO A 286 16.75 2.65 -18.58
C PRO A 286 17.00 3.12 -17.13
N LEU A 287 17.53 2.23 -16.28
CA LEU A 287 17.83 2.55 -14.88
C LEU A 287 18.71 3.80 -14.73
N LYS A 288 19.69 4.00 -15.60
CA LYS A 288 20.57 5.18 -15.64
C LYS A 288 19.80 6.50 -15.85
N LYS A 289 18.58 6.45 -16.39
CA LYS A 289 17.70 7.61 -16.59
C LYS A 289 16.56 7.69 -15.57
N ALA A 290 16.59 6.90 -14.51
CA ALA A 290 15.52 6.87 -13.52
C ALA A 290 15.25 8.26 -12.88
N LEU A 291 16.30 9.03 -12.58
CA LEU A 291 16.16 10.38 -11.99
C LEU A 291 15.57 11.43 -12.95
N HIS A 292 15.62 11.18 -14.26
CA HIS A 292 15.02 12.10 -15.26
C HIS A 292 13.48 12.10 -15.22
N VAL A 293 12.83 11.15 -14.52
CA VAL A 293 11.36 11.14 -14.38
C VAL A 293 10.86 12.05 -13.26
N LEU A 294 11.75 12.63 -12.43
CA LEU A 294 11.35 13.49 -11.30
C LEU A 294 10.37 14.62 -11.67
N PRO A 295 10.50 15.32 -12.83
CA PRO A 295 9.52 16.35 -13.23
C PRO A 295 8.10 15.84 -13.41
N ILE A 296 7.92 14.54 -13.70
CA ILE A 296 6.59 13.93 -13.84
C ILE A 296 5.86 13.90 -12.49
N GLY A 297 6.60 13.77 -11.38
CA GLY A 297 6.02 13.89 -10.04
C GLY A 297 5.44 15.28 -9.75
N VAL A 298 6.06 16.35 -10.30
CA VAL A 298 5.49 17.70 -10.23
C VAL A 298 4.21 17.79 -11.06
N LEU A 299 4.22 17.22 -12.27
CA LEU A 299 3.05 17.17 -13.14
C LEU A 299 1.89 16.42 -12.48
N MET A 300 2.18 15.31 -11.77
CA MET A 300 1.19 14.58 -10.99
C MET A 300 0.54 15.47 -9.91
N GLY A 301 1.34 16.20 -9.12
CA GLY A 301 0.83 17.14 -8.11
C GLY A 301 -0.05 18.24 -8.71
N ILE A 302 0.37 18.81 -9.85
CA ILE A 302 -0.41 19.81 -10.58
C ILE A 302 -1.72 19.22 -11.11
N SER A 303 -1.70 17.99 -11.61
CA SER A 303 -2.90 17.33 -12.14
C SER A 303 -3.97 17.12 -11.06
N VAL A 304 -3.57 16.86 -9.82
CA VAL A 304 -4.51 16.75 -8.68
C VAL A 304 -5.25 18.06 -8.44
N LEU A 305 -4.62 19.22 -8.68
CA LEU A 305 -5.26 20.54 -8.55
C LEU A 305 -6.43 20.75 -9.51
N LEU A 306 -6.53 19.95 -10.57
CA LEU A 306 -7.63 20.05 -11.55
C LEU A 306 -8.89 19.34 -11.08
N ILE A 307 -8.81 18.42 -10.12
CA ILE A 307 -9.96 17.61 -9.64
C ILE A 307 -11.16 18.49 -9.24
N PRO A 308 -11.02 19.57 -8.45
CA PRO A 308 -12.16 20.40 -8.04
C PRO A 308 -12.92 21.10 -9.18
N PHE A 309 -12.29 21.25 -10.32
CA PHE A 309 -12.84 21.99 -11.47
C PHE A 309 -13.57 21.09 -12.47
N VAL A 310 -13.49 19.77 -12.29
CA VAL A 310 -14.06 18.81 -13.23
C VAL A 310 -15.43 18.36 -12.74
N GLN A 311 -16.44 18.51 -13.59
CA GLN A 311 -17.85 18.15 -13.29
C GLN A 311 -18.42 17.06 -14.22
N SER A 312 -17.84 16.91 -15.41
CA SER A 312 -18.29 15.91 -16.38
C SER A 312 -17.67 14.55 -16.06
N THR A 313 -18.47 13.49 -16.04
CA THR A 313 -18.02 12.10 -15.80
C THR A 313 -16.88 11.68 -16.72
N TRP A 314 -16.94 12.02 -18.00
CA TRP A 314 -15.87 11.69 -18.95
C TRP A 314 -14.57 12.45 -18.65
N ALA A 315 -14.68 13.72 -18.24
CA ALA A 315 -13.52 14.51 -17.86
C ALA A 315 -12.91 14.01 -16.55
N VAL A 316 -13.72 13.55 -15.59
CA VAL A 316 -13.27 12.88 -14.35
C VAL A 316 -12.46 11.63 -14.70
N TYR A 317 -13.01 10.74 -15.54
CA TYR A 317 -12.32 9.50 -15.93
C TYR A 317 -11.01 9.81 -16.66
N SER A 318 -11.02 10.76 -17.61
CA SER A 318 -9.81 11.17 -18.34
C SER A 318 -8.73 11.71 -17.41
N LEU A 319 -9.10 12.56 -16.45
CA LEU A 319 -8.20 13.15 -15.48
C LEU A 319 -7.61 12.07 -14.53
N LEU A 320 -8.45 11.17 -14.03
CA LEU A 320 -8.02 10.09 -13.15
C LEU A 320 -7.11 9.09 -13.87
N ILE A 321 -7.39 8.75 -15.14
CA ILE A 321 -6.50 7.94 -15.98
C ILE A 321 -5.16 8.66 -16.15
N PHE A 322 -5.16 9.96 -16.39
CA PHE A 322 -3.94 10.75 -16.55
C PHE A 322 -3.13 10.82 -15.26
N ILE A 323 -3.77 11.07 -14.10
CA ILE A 323 -3.12 11.02 -12.78
C ILE A 323 -2.54 9.62 -12.52
N GLY A 324 -3.30 8.57 -12.80
CA GLY A 324 -2.81 7.21 -12.70
C GLY A 324 -1.62 6.94 -13.62
N ALA A 325 -1.69 7.35 -14.88
CA ALA A 325 -0.60 7.13 -15.85
C ALA A 325 0.69 7.86 -15.46
N THR A 326 0.59 9.12 -15.03
CA THR A 326 1.75 9.87 -14.51
C THR A 326 2.31 9.22 -13.25
N SER A 327 1.47 8.74 -12.35
CA SER A 327 1.84 8.03 -11.13
C SER A 327 2.62 6.73 -11.43
N GLY A 328 2.08 5.87 -12.30
CA GLY A 328 2.71 4.60 -12.67
C GLY A 328 4.02 4.80 -13.43
N PHE A 329 4.06 5.78 -14.37
CA PHE A 329 5.28 6.11 -15.10
C PHE A 329 6.39 6.62 -14.19
N PHE A 330 6.03 7.35 -13.15
CA PHE A 330 6.96 7.94 -12.19
C PHE A 330 7.52 6.93 -11.18
N VAL A 331 6.64 6.10 -10.57
CA VAL A 331 7.05 5.25 -9.44
C VAL A 331 7.93 4.07 -9.86
N VAL A 332 7.73 3.51 -11.05
CA VAL A 332 8.44 2.30 -11.47
C VAL A 332 9.95 2.48 -11.58
N PRO A 333 10.49 3.50 -12.28
CA PRO A 333 11.93 3.73 -12.32
C PRO A 333 12.51 4.10 -10.94
N MET A 334 11.76 4.83 -10.12
CA MET A 334 12.20 5.23 -8.78
C MET A 334 12.30 4.03 -7.82
N ASN A 335 11.32 3.12 -7.86
CA ASN A 335 11.40 1.86 -7.12
C ASN A 335 12.55 0.98 -7.59
N ALA A 336 12.76 0.88 -8.91
CA ALA A 336 13.87 0.10 -9.45
C ALA A 336 15.23 0.66 -9.00
N LEU A 337 15.38 1.98 -8.99
CA LEU A 337 16.60 2.65 -8.51
C LEU A 337 16.82 2.40 -7.02
N LEU A 338 15.76 2.53 -6.20
CA LEU A 338 15.81 2.29 -4.76
C LEU A 338 16.19 0.84 -4.43
N GLN A 339 15.57 -0.13 -5.14
CA GLN A 339 15.87 -1.55 -4.94
C GLN A 339 17.30 -1.88 -5.35
N HIS A 340 17.80 -1.32 -6.46
CA HIS A 340 19.18 -1.50 -6.87
C HIS A 340 20.16 -0.95 -5.84
N ARG A 341 20.01 0.30 -5.40
CA ARG A 341 20.88 0.90 -4.38
C ARG A 341 20.79 0.19 -3.04
N GLY A 342 19.57 -0.17 -2.64
CA GLY A 342 19.35 -0.92 -1.41
C GLY A 342 20.00 -2.30 -1.42
N HIS A 343 20.02 -2.99 -2.57
CA HIS A 343 20.73 -4.29 -2.71
C HIS A 343 22.24 -4.13 -2.60
N VAL A 344 22.80 -3.09 -3.20
CA VAL A 344 24.25 -2.79 -3.13
C VAL A 344 24.70 -2.41 -1.72
N LEU A 345 23.91 -1.62 -0.99
CA LEU A 345 24.28 -1.07 0.33
C LEU A 345 23.92 -1.99 1.50
N LEU A 346 22.87 -2.76 1.35
CA LEU A 346 22.30 -3.63 2.37
C LEU A 346 22.09 -5.03 1.77
N SER A 347 21.13 -5.76 2.27
CA SER A 347 20.56 -6.92 1.57
C SER A 347 19.19 -6.55 1.00
N ALA A 348 18.68 -7.31 0.03
CA ALA A 348 17.37 -7.08 -0.55
C ALA A 348 16.26 -7.03 0.50
N GLY A 349 16.27 -7.94 1.49
CA GLY A 349 15.27 -7.98 2.56
C GLY A 349 15.34 -6.76 3.49
N HIS A 350 16.52 -6.35 3.91
CA HIS A 350 16.71 -5.18 4.78
C HIS A 350 16.35 -3.88 4.07
N SER A 351 16.71 -3.74 2.78
CA SER A 351 16.35 -2.58 1.97
C SER A 351 14.84 -2.44 1.83
N ILE A 352 14.11 -3.52 1.53
CA ILE A 352 12.66 -3.53 1.43
C ILE A 352 12.01 -3.20 2.79
N ALA A 353 12.57 -3.70 3.90
CA ALA A 353 12.06 -3.36 5.22
C ALA A 353 12.18 -1.85 5.54
N VAL A 354 13.31 -1.23 5.19
CA VAL A 354 13.52 0.22 5.34
C VAL A 354 12.59 1.00 4.43
N GLN A 355 12.44 0.59 3.17
CA GLN A 355 11.51 1.21 2.22
C GLN A 355 10.08 1.17 2.77
N ASN A 356 9.57 -0.01 3.12
CA ASN A 356 8.22 -0.18 3.67
C ASN A 356 8.00 0.65 4.93
N PHE A 357 8.99 0.69 5.84
CA PHE A 357 8.90 1.51 7.05
C PHE A 357 8.71 2.99 6.74
N ASN A 358 9.52 3.56 5.84
CA ASN A 358 9.43 4.97 5.47
C ASN A 358 8.11 5.28 4.75
N GLU A 359 7.69 4.41 3.82
CA GLU A 359 6.43 4.55 3.09
C GLU A 359 5.23 4.52 4.03
N GLN A 360 5.16 3.55 4.93
CA GLN A 360 4.07 3.43 5.89
C GLN A 360 4.08 4.56 6.93
N LEU A 361 5.25 5.02 7.35
CA LEU A 361 5.37 6.17 8.25
C LEU A 361 4.82 7.44 7.59
N ASN A 362 5.10 7.66 6.32
CA ASN A 362 4.55 8.79 5.57
C ASN A 362 3.05 8.64 5.33
N ILE A 363 2.56 7.43 5.08
CA ILE A 363 1.11 7.15 5.01
C ILE A 363 0.43 7.55 6.33
N LEU A 364 1.00 7.17 7.48
CA LEU A 364 0.49 7.57 8.79
C LEU A 364 0.41 9.10 8.91
N PHE A 365 1.49 9.79 8.54
CA PHE A 365 1.54 11.25 8.63
C PHE A 365 0.50 11.91 7.73
N MET A 366 0.43 11.53 6.45
CA MET A 366 -0.46 12.16 5.48
C MET A 366 -1.93 11.85 5.78
N LEU A 367 -2.27 10.63 6.20
CA LEU A 367 -3.63 10.28 6.60
C LEU A 367 -4.04 10.95 7.91
N SER A 368 -3.11 11.12 8.87
CA SER A 368 -3.38 11.90 10.09
C SER A 368 -3.73 13.34 9.75
N LEU A 369 -2.95 13.95 8.86
CA LEU A 369 -3.17 15.32 8.41
C LEU A 369 -4.52 15.45 7.68
N TYR A 370 -4.81 14.52 6.77
CA TYR A 370 -6.08 14.48 6.04
C TYR A 370 -7.28 14.30 6.98
N SER A 371 -7.22 13.32 7.88
CA SER A 371 -8.25 13.04 8.86
C SER A 371 -8.48 14.24 9.80
N PHE A 372 -7.41 14.92 10.23
CA PHE A 372 -7.49 16.14 11.02
C PHE A 372 -8.17 17.28 10.25
N MET A 373 -7.85 17.46 8.96
CA MET A 373 -8.50 18.48 8.13
C MET A 373 -10.00 18.22 7.97
N LEU A 374 -10.41 16.95 7.82
CA LEU A 374 -11.84 16.57 7.81
C LEU A 374 -12.50 16.82 9.17
N TRP A 375 -11.81 16.48 10.26
CA TRP A 375 -12.34 16.67 11.62
C TRP A 375 -12.66 18.13 11.93
N ILE A 376 -11.81 19.06 11.49
CA ILE A 376 -12.05 20.52 11.62
C ILE A 376 -12.94 21.07 10.49
N LYS A 377 -13.55 20.18 9.67
CA LYS A 377 -14.51 20.49 8.60
C LYS A 377 -13.98 21.42 7.51
N ILE A 378 -12.72 21.28 7.11
CA ILE A 378 -12.18 21.96 5.93
C ILE A 378 -12.88 21.42 4.68
N PRO A 379 -13.37 22.29 3.76
CA PRO A 379 -13.99 21.84 2.52
C PRO A 379 -13.06 20.96 1.69
N ILE A 380 -13.60 19.89 1.10
CA ILE A 380 -12.82 18.90 0.36
C ILE A 380 -11.98 19.51 -0.77
N ASN A 381 -12.50 20.53 -1.47
CA ASN A 381 -11.78 21.23 -2.53
C ASN A 381 -10.52 21.96 -2.02
N VAL A 382 -10.56 22.48 -0.79
CA VAL A 382 -9.38 23.10 -0.15
C VAL A 382 -8.36 22.02 0.22
N ILE A 383 -8.82 20.87 0.71
CA ILE A 383 -7.96 19.73 1.03
C ILE A 383 -7.25 19.23 -0.22
N ILE A 384 -7.97 19.06 -1.33
CA ILE A 384 -7.40 18.64 -2.63
C ILE A 384 -6.30 19.63 -3.07
N THR A 385 -6.62 20.93 -3.00
CA THR A 385 -5.68 22.00 -3.37
C THR A 385 -4.43 21.96 -2.50
N PHE A 386 -4.59 21.81 -1.19
CA PHE A 386 -3.47 21.70 -0.25
C PHE A 386 -2.56 20.51 -0.57
N PHE A 387 -3.12 19.29 -0.74
CA PHE A 387 -2.32 18.10 -1.04
C PHE A 387 -1.68 18.18 -2.42
N GLY A 388 -2.37 18.70 -3.43
CA GLY A 388 -1.81 18.89 -4.78
C GLY A 388 -0.61 19.85 -4.78
N ILE A 389 -0.72 21.00 -4.11
CA ILE A 389 0.37 21.97 -3.94
C ILE A 389 1.52 21.36 -3.15
N MET A 390 1.22 20.68 -2.03
CA MET A 390 2.22 20.06 -1.18
C MET A 390 3.05 19.03 -1.95
N VAL A 391 2.42 18.14 -2.71
CA VAL A 391 3.12 17.14 -3.54
C VAL A 391 3.98 17.81 -4.60
N ALA A 392 3.43 18.81 -5.33
CA ALA A 392 4.18 19.53 -6.36
C ALA A 392 5.41 20.25 -5.78
N LEU A 393 5.27 20.94 -4.65
CA LEU A 393 6.37 21.66 -4.00
C LEU A 393 7.44 20.69 -3.48
N LEU A 394 7.05 19.59 -2.81
CA LEU A 394 8.00 18.58 -2.33
C LEU A 394 8.78 17.95 -3.49
N MET A 395 8.12 17.70 -4.63
CA MET A 395 8.80 17.19 -5.81
C MET A 395 9.80 18.21 -6.40
N ILE A 396 9.48 19.51 -6.39
CA ILE A 396 10.42 20.56 -6.77
C ILE A 396 11.63 20.59 -5.83
N VAL A 397 11.40 20.43 -4.52
CA VAL A 397 12.49 20.35 -3.53
C VAL A 397 13.37 19.12 -3.79
N PHE A 398 12.79 17.95 -4.12
CA PHE A 398 13.56 16.75 -4.44
C PHE A 398 14.37 16.90 -5.73
N ILE A 399 13.83 17.55 -6.74
CA ILE A 399 14.59 17.89 -7.97
C ILE A 399 15.78 18.80 -7.65
N TYR A 400 15.57 19.82 -6.80
CA TYR A 400 16.65 20.69 -6.37
C TYR A 400 17.70 19.94 -5.54
N TRP A 401 17.26 19.05 -4.65
CA TRP A 401 18.14 18.21 -3.85
C TRP A 401 18.98 17.27 -4.73
N ASP A 402 18.37 16.64 -5.71
CA ASP A 402 19.06 15.79 -6.69
C ASP A 402 20.14 16.58 -7.47
N LYS A 403 19.78 17.73 -8.03
CA LYS A 403 20.73 18.62 -8.71
C LYS A 403 21.91 19.03 -7.80
N ARG A 404 21.64 19.30 -6.53
CA ARG A 404 22.70 19.63 -5.57
C ARG A 404 23.62 18.44 -5.32
N ASN A 405 23.09 17.22 -5.21
CA ASN A 405 23.89 16.02 -5.06
C ASN A 405 24.83 15.80 -6.26
N HIS A 406 24.32 15.96 -7.49
CA HIS A 406 25.13 15.88 -8.71
C HIS A 406 26.17 16.98 -8.83
N ALA A 407 25.86 18.18 -8.39
CA ALA A 407 26.83 19.29 -8.37
C ALA A 407 28.00 19.04 -7.40
N LEU A 408 27.73 18.32 -6.28
CA LEU A 408 28.75 17.93 -5.30
C LEU A 408 29.55 16.70 -5.73
N ASN A 409 28.93 15.79 -6.49
CA ASN A 409 29.50 14.52 -6.95
C ASN A 409 29.14 14.27 -8.42
N PRO A 410 29.89 14.79 -9.39
CA PRO A 410 29.58 14.64 -10.83
C PRO A 410 29.57 13.19 -11.33
N SER A 411 30.25 12.27 -10.63
CA SER A 411 30.32 10.85 -10.99
C SER A 411 29.14 10.00 -10.45
N LEU A 412 28.10 10.61 -9.89
CA LEU A 412 26.94 9.89 -9.36
C LEU A 412 26.24 9.03 -10.41
N ASP A 413 26.13 9.52 -11.65
CA ASP A 413 25.48 8.80 -12.75
C ASP A 413 26.22 7.51 -13.12
N ASP A 414 27.54 7.47 -12.95
CA ASP A 414 28.38 6.29 -13.23
C ASP A 414 28.07 5.16 -12.23
N CYS A 415 27.61 5.51 -11.03
CA CYS A 415 27.23 4.56 -10.00
C CYS A 415 25.81 3.98 -10.16
N ILE A 416 25.04 4.47 -11.11
CA ILE A 416 23.71 3.93 -11.41
C ILE A 416 23.88 2.71 -12.34
N GLY A 417 23.65 1.51 -11.78
CA GLY A 417 23.79 0.25 -12.53
C GLY A 417 25.15 -0.45 -12.36
N GLU A 418 26.05 0.10 -11.53
CA GLU A 418 27.33 -0.49 -11.17
C GLU A 418 27.43 -0.71 -9.65
N GLU A 419 28.28 -1.66 -9.22
CA GLU A 419 28.54 -1.96 -7.81
C GLU A 419 29.50 -0.94 -7.18
N CYS A 420 29.14 0.34 -7.18
CA CYS A 420 29.90 1.36 -6.46
C CYS A 420 29.71 1.19 -4.96
N HIS A 421 30.64 0.57 -4.26
CA HIS A 421 30.65 0.46 -2.81
C HIS A 421 31.10 1.77 -2.14
N GLY A 422 30.31 2.28 -1.34
CA GLY A 422 30.12 3.22 -0.27
C GLY A 422 31.26 4.10 0.27
N THR A 423 32.43 4.28 -0.28
CA THR A 423 33.41 5.26 0.21
C THR A 423 33.47 6.59 -0.56
N ALA A 424 32.98 6.63 -1.79
CA ALA A 424 32.96 7.83 -2.61
C ALA A 424 31.66 8.67 -2.51
N LEU A 425 30.64 8.17 -1.82
CA LEU A 425 29.28 8.72 -1.85
C LEU A 425 28.73 9.18 -0.48
N ARG A 426 29.58 9.18 0.56
CA ARG A 426 29.21 9.72 1.88
C ARG A 426 29.42 11.21 2.00
#